data_f7bb8125ec66c342a8b1c2d9087315de
#
_entry.id   f7bb8125ec66c342a8b1c2d9087315de
#
_cell.length_a   1.000
_cell.length_b   1.000
_cell.length_c   1.000
_cell.angle_alpha   90.00
_cell.angle_beta   90.00
_cell.angle_gamma   90.00
#
_symmetry.space_group_name_H-M   'P 1'
#
loop_
_entity.id
_entity.type
_entity.pdbx_description
1 polymer ?
#
loop_
_entity_poly.entity_id
_entity_poly.type
_entity_poly.pdbx_seq_one_letter_code
_entity_poly.pdbx_strand_id
1 'polypeptide(L)'
;VVVVTINYRLGALGFLRLVDITNGDIPSTGNEGLLDMVAALEWVREYIAGFGGDPNNVTIFGESAGAWGIASLLATPSARRLFHKAILQSGGGNRLHSIDEANHIAARFLAALGLDGKTAGELRHWPIEKLLNAKMKFLAEDAPRERLGTYIFRPVINDSEVAGSPLDILRAGCGLPVLAGINLDEYNLWAGLEPAMRTLDAETVKRRLTRRFGDELAAEFIGVY
;
A
#
# COMPACT_ATOMS: atom_id res chain seq x y z
N VAL A 1 -17.03 -22.86 -5.65
CA VAL A 1 -16.36 -21.54 -5.56
C VAL A 1 -15.24 -21.51 -6.58
N VAL A 2 -15.15 -20.45 -7.38
CA VAL A 2 -14.01 -20.17 -8.26
C VAL A 2 -13.09 -19.21 -7.53
N VAL A 3 -11.80 -19.55 -7.44
CA VAL A 3 -10.78 -18.70 -6.82
C VAL A 3 -9.87 -18.17 -7.91
N VAL A 4 -9.68 -16.85 -7.93
CA VAL A 4 -8.79 -16.16 -8.87
C VAL A 4 -7.68 -15.49 -8.07
N THR A 5 -6.44 -15.79 -8.39
CA THR A 5 -5.27 -15.11 -7.84
C THR A 5 -4.67 -14.20 -8.91
N ILE A 6 -4.25 -13.02 -8.52
CA ILE A 6 -3.75 -12.01 -9.45
C ILE A 6 -2.32 -11.62 -9.13
N ASN A 7 -1.60 -11.18 -10.15
CA ASN A 7 -0.33 -10.48 -10.01
C ASN A 7 -0.54 -9.01 -10.40
N TYR A 8 -0.12 -8.09 -9.55
CA TYR A 8 -0.12 -6.66 -9.82
C TYR A 8 1.28 -6.10 -9.60
N ARG A 9 1.61 -4.99 -10.25
CA ARG A 9 2.93 -4.35 -10.11
C ARG A 9 3.16 -3.88 -8.69
N LEU A 10 4.38 -4.11 -8.19
CA LEU A 10 4.81 -3.81 -6.83
C LEU A 10 5.96 -2.81 -6.79
N GLY A 11 6.14 -2.18 -5.63
CA GLY A 11 7.25 -1.26 -5.39
C GLY A 11 7.24 -0.08 -6.35
N ALA A 12 8.40 0.34 -6.83
CA ALA A 12 8.51 1.47 -7.75
C ALA A 12 7.80 1.24 -9.09
N LEU A 13 7.64 -0.01 -9.54
CA LEU A 13 6.93 -0.32 -10.79
C LEU A 13 5.42 -0.10 -10.69
N GLY A 14 4.85 -0.24 -9.50
CA GLY A 14 3.42 -0.11 -9.27
C GLY A 14 3.00 1.17 -8.55
N PHE A 15 3.92 1.82 -7.83
CA PHE A 15 3.55 2.86 -6.88
C PHE A 15 4.55 4.04 -6.82
N LEU A 16 5.32 4.30 -7.88
CA LEU A 16 6.19 5.47 -8.00
C LEU A 16 5.47 6.56 -8.82
N ARG A 17 5.14 7.68 -8.18
CA ARG A 17 4.52 8.82 -8.84
C ARG A 17 5.59 9.67 -9.54
N LEU A 18 5.50 9.80 -10.86
CA LEU A 18 6.45 10.56 -11.67
C LEU A 18 5.80 11.68 -12.48
N VAL A 19 4.47 11.68 -12.60
CA VAL A 19 3.75 12.59 -13.48
C VAL A 19 4.07 14.06 -13.21
N ASP A 20 4.15 14.46 -11.95
CA ASP A 20 4.39 15.86 -11.59
C ASP A 20 5.86 16.24 -11.76
N ILE A 21 6.78 15.41 -11.27
CA ILE A 21 8.21 15.71 -11.31
C ILE A 21 8.79 15.69 -12.73
N THR A 22 8.10 15.02 -13.66
CA THR A 22 8.47 14.97 -15.08
C THR A 22 7.61 15.86 -15.97
N ASN A 23 6.76 16.71 -15.39
CA ASN A 23 5.81 17.55 -16.11
C ASN A 23 4.95 16.76 -17.12
N GLY A 24 4.55 15.55 -16.75
CA GLY A 24 3.71 14.68 -17.58
C GLY A 24 4.46 13.79 -18.59
N ASP A 25 5.77 13.92 -18.75
CA ASP A 25 6.53 13.04 -19.66
C ASP A 25 6.38 11.57 -19.29
N ILE A 26 6.43 11.25 -17.98
CA ILE A 26 6.09 9.92 -17.48
C ILE A 26 4.74 10.03 -16.75
N PRO A 27 3.64 9.50 -17.33
CA PRO A 27 2.30 9.70 -16.78
C PRO A 27 1.97 8.79 -15.59
N SER A 28 2.98 8.36 -14.84
CA SER A 28 2.81 7.49 -13.67
C SER A 28 2.21 8.26 -12.50
N THR A 29 1.03 7.86 -12.06
CA THR A 29 0.27 8.50 -10.97
C THR A 29 0.65 7.99 -9.59
N GLY A 30 1.38 6.86 -9.51
CA GLY A 30 1.69 6.14 -8.29
C GLY A 30 0.60 5.14 -7.89
N ASN A 31 -0.37 4.88 -8.77
CA ASN A 31 -1.47 3.95 -8.55
C ASN A 31 -1.52 2.80 -9.57
N GLU A 32 -0.48 2.62 -10.38
CA GLU A 32 -0.46 1.64 -11.45
C GLU A 32 -0.68 0.21 -10.93
N GLY A 33 -0.16 -0.14 -9.74
CA GLY A 33 -0.42 -1.43 -9.10
C GLY A 33 -1.87 -1.59 -8.66
N LEU A 34 -2.52 -0.50 -8.23
CA LEU A 34 -3.94 -0.50 -7.90
C LEU A 34 -4.81 -0.62 -9.18
N LEU A 35 -4.43 0.05 -10.24
CA LEU A 35 -5.11 -0.06 -11.54
C LEU A 35 -4.95 -1.45 -12.15
N ASP A 36 -3.85 -2.16 -11.91
CA ASP A 36 -3.71 -3.57 -12.27
C ASP A 36 -4.75 -4.45 -11.56
N MET A 37 -5.06 -4.16 -10.28
CA MET A 37 -6.12 -4.86 -9.54
C MET A 37 -7.50 -4.55 -10.13
N VAL A 38 -7.75 -3.30 -10.54
CA VAL A 38 -9.00 -2.91 -11.23
C VAL A 38 -9.13 -3.68 -12.55
N ALA A 39 -8.08 -3.72 -13.36
CA ALA A 39 -8.08 -4.46 -14.64
C ALA A 39 -8.35 -5.96 -14.43
N ALA A 40 -7.78 -6.55 -13.35
CA ALA A 40 -8.06 -7.95 -13.01
C ALA A 40 -9.55 -8.16 -12.62
N LEU A 41 -10.15 -7.23 -11.91
CA LEU A 41 -11.58 -7.29 -11.58
C LEU A 41 -12.47 -7.09 -12.82
N GLU A 42 -12.07 -6.24 -13.75
CA GLU A 42 -12.75 -6.10 -15.04
C GLU A 42 -12.70 -7.40 -15.83
N TRP A 43 -11.55 -8.08 -15.86
CA TRP A 43 -11.41 -9.40 -16.45
C TRP A 43 -12.34 -10.43 -15.79
N VAL A 44 -12.40 -10.45 -14.43
CA VAL A 44 -13.33 -11.33 -13.71
C VAL A 44 -14.77 -11.06 -14.13
N ARG A 45 -15.18 -9.81 -14.20
CA ARG A 45 -16.54 -9.44 -14.62
C ARG A 45 -16.88 -9.95 -16.03
N GLU A 46 -15.91 -9.89 -16.93
CA GLU A 46 -16.12 -10.25 -18.34
C GLU A 46 -16.08 -11.77 -18.58
N TYR A 47 -15.16 -12.47 -17.91
CA TYR A 47 -14.84 -13.85 -18.29
C TYR A 47 -15.19 -14.92 -17.26
N ILE A 48 -15.46 -14.58 -16.00
CA ILE A 48 -15.56 -15.56 -14.93
C ILE A 48 -16.73 -16.54 -15.11
N ALA A 49 -17.77 -16.15 -15.82
CA ALA A 49 -18.90 -17.03 -16.13
C ALA A 49 -18.46 -18.27 -16.95
N GLY A 50 -17.47 -18.11 -17.84
CA GLY A 50 -16.88 -19.22 -18.60
C GLY A 50 -16.15 -20.25 -17.74
N PHE A 51 -15.80 -19.89 -16.50
CA PHE A 51 -15.20 -20.76 -15.50
C PHE A 51 -16.20 -21.25 -14.45
N GLY A 52 -17.50 -21.00 -14.66
CA GLY A 52 -18.57 -21.39 -13.72
C GLY A 52 -18.72 -20.46 -12.54
N GLY A 53 -18.12 -19.26 -12.58
CA GLY A 53 -18.29 -18.22 -11.57
C GLY A 53 -19.46 -17.30 -11.86
N ASP A 54 -19.90 -16.56 -10.85
CA ASP A 54 -20.95 -15.55 -10.97
C ASP A 54 -20.32 -14.15 -10.88
N PRO A 55 -20.31 -13.35 -11.96
CA PRO A 55 -19.76 -12.00 -11.97
C PRO A 55 -20.52 -11.03 -11.06
N ASN A 56 -21.74 -11.37 -10.63
CA ASN A 56 -22.55 -10.58 -9.70
C ASN A 56 -22.37 -11.01 -8.23
N ASN A 57 -21.48 -11.95 -7.95
CA ASN A 57 -21.17 -12.42 -6.61
C ASN A 57 -19.67 -12.54 -6.37
N VAL A 58 -18.96 -11.46 -6.59
CA VAL A 58 -17.50 -11.36 -6.43
C VAL A 58 -17.15 -10.91 -5.02
N THR A 59 -16.35 -11.71 -4.32
CA THR A 59 -15.76 -11.36 -3.02
C THR A 59 -14.25 -11.16 -3.23
N ILE A 60 -13.74 -9.98 -2.89
CA ILE A 60 -12.31 -9.74 -2.87
C ILE A 60 -11.76 -9.99 -1.46
N PHE A 61 -10.61 -10.64 -1.37
CA PHE A 61 -9.98 -10.92 -0.08
C PHE A 61 -8.46 -10.80 -0.19
N GLY A 62 -7.83 -10.41 0.91
CA GLY A 62 -6.38 -10.24 0.94
C GLY A 62 -5.85 -10.05 2.36
N GLU A 63 -4.60 -10.42 2.54
CA GLU A 63 -3.86 -10.31 3.79
C GLU A 63 -2.79 -9.21 3.66
N SER A 64 -2.52 -8.49 4.76
CA SER A 64 -1.47 -7.47 4.86
C SER A 64 -1.53 -6.45 3.70
N ALA A 65 -0.55 -6.43 2.80
CA ALA A 65 -0.52 -5.56 1.63
C ALA A 65 -1.74 -5.78 0.71
N GLY A 66 -2.24 -7.01 0.59
CA GLY A 66 -3.48 -7.33 -0.12
C GLY A 66 -4.71 -6.68 0.52
N ALA A 67 -4.80 -6.67 1.86
CA ALA A 67 -5.88 -5.99 2.57
C ALA A 67 -5.81 -4.46 2.39
N TRP A 68 -4.60 -3.88 2.36
CA TRP A 68 -4.44 -2.44 2.04
C TRP A 68 -4.83 -2.12 0.60
N GLY A 69 -4.52 -3.01 -0.35
CA GLY A 69 -5.00 -2.89 -1.73
C GLY A 69 -6.52 -2.89 -1.80
N ILE A 70 -7.16 -3.84 -1.10
CA ILE A 70 -8.63 -3.92 -1.02
C ILE A 70 -9.23 -2.66 -0.40
N ALA A 71 -8.67 -2.17 0.70
CA ALA A 71 -9.13 -0.93 1.31
C ALA A 71 -9.01 0.25 0.32
N SER A 72 -7.93 0.31 -0.46
CA SER A 72 -7.76 1.31 -1.52
C SER A 72 -8.79 1.15 -2.63
N LEU A 73 -9.13 -0.08 -3.04
CA LEU A 73 -10.19 -0.34 -4.03
C LEU A 73 -11.57 0.13 -3.56
N LEU A 74 -11.86 0.09 -2.24
CA LEU A 74 -13.09 0.68 -1.69
C LEU A 74 -13.16 2.20 -1.92
N ALA A 75 -12.01 2.87 -2.00
CA ALA A 75 -11.89 4.29 -2.28
C ALA A 75 -11.70 4.61 -3.79
N THR A 76 -11.71 3.59 -4.65
CA THR A 76 -11.46 3.71 -6.09
C THR A 76 -12.78 3.69 -6.85
N PRO A 77 -13.24 4.82 -7.43
CA PRO A 77 -14.53 4.89 -8.11
C PRO A 77 -14.70 3.87 -9.24
N SER A 78 -13.64 3.60 -10.02
CA SER A 78 -13.67 2.62 -11.12
C SER A 78 -13.84 1.17 -10.63
N ALA A 79 -13.46 0.87 -9.40
CA ALA A 79 -13.59 -0.47 -8.82
C ALA A 79 -14.96 -0.75 -8.20
N ARG A 80 -15.73 0.28 -7.83
CA ARG A 80 -16.96 0.19 -6.99
C ARG A 80 -18.02 -0.81 -7.46
N ARG A 81 -18.07 -1.11 -8.76
CA ARG A 81 -19.08 -2.03 -9.34
C ARG A 81 -18.47 -3.35 -9.79
N LEU A 82 -17.24 -3.62 -9.43
CA LEU A 82 -16.53 -4.82 -9.88
C LEU A 82 -16.51 -5.92 -8.82
N PHE A 83 -16.88 -5.60 -7.59
CA PHE A 83 -16.98 -6.58 -6.49
C PHE A 83 -18.15 -6.24 -5.55
N HIS A 84 -18.56 -7.21 -4.75
CA HIS A 84 -19.80 -7.18 -3.97
C HIS A 84 -19.54 -7.35 -2.48
N LYS A 85 -18.40 -7.90 -2.09
CA LYS A 85 -17.99 -8.15 -0.70
C LYS A 85 -16.49 -8.01 -0.59
N ALA A 86 -16.00 -7.64 0.58
CA ALA A 86 -14.57 -7.51 0.85
C ALA A 86 -14.19 -8.18 2.18
N ILE A 87 -13.00 -8.82 2.20
CA ILE A 87 -12.40 -9.40 3.40
C ILE A 87 -11.00 -8.82 3.56
N LEU A 88 -10.76 -8.13 4.67
CA LEU A 88 -9.50 -7.49 5.01
C LEU A 88 -8.85 -8.25 6.17
N GLN A 89 -7.73 -8.92 5.90
CA GLN A 89 -7.01 -9.70 6.89
C GLN A 89 -5.70 -8.99 7.26
N SER A 90 -5.54 -8.60 8.52
CA SER A 90 -4.32 -7.95 9.05
C SER A 90 -3.89 -6.71 8.26
N GLY A 91 -4.85 -5.92 7.78
CA GLY A 91 -4.61 -4.71 7.02
C GLY A 91 -5.84 -3.82 6.94
N GLY A 92 -5.64 -2.55 6.66
CA GLY A 92 -6.72 -1.55 6.60
C GLY A 92 -6.35 -0.33 5.74
N GLY A 93 -7.19 0.71 5.79
CA GLY A 93 -7.14 1.86 4.91
C GLY A 93 -6.16 2.99 5.30
N ASN A 94 -5.12 2.71 6.08
CA ASN A 94 -4.25 3.72 6.68
C ASN A 94 -2.85 3.84 6.05
N ARG A 95 -2.63 3.23 4.88
CA ARG A 95 -1.31 3.20 4.24
C ARG A 95 -1.35 3.71 2.80
N LEU A 96 -1.71 4.98 2.66
CA LEU A 96 -1.68 5.73 1.43
C LEU A 96 -0.79 6.96 1.59
N HIS A 97 -0.39 7.54 0.48
CA HIS A 97 0.32 8.81 0.42
C HIS A 97 -0.59 9.93 -0.08
N SER A 98 -0.32 11.14 0.39
CA SER A 98 -0.72 12.35 -0.33
C SER A 98 0.12 12.52 -1.59
N ILE A 99 -0.31 13.39 -2.50
CA ILE A 99 0.47 13.75 -3.71
C ILE A 99 1.85 14.28 -3.31
N ASP A 100 1.93 15.15 -2.30
CA ASP A 100 3.19 15.76 -1.86
C ASP A 100 4.16 14.71 -1.29
N GLU A 101 3.68 13.78 -0.48
CA GLU A 101 4.51 12.68 0.04
C GLU A 101 5.01 11.79 -1.09
N ALA A 102 4.16 11.44 -2.04
CA ALA A 102 4.53 10.63 -3.20
C ALA A 102 5.57 11.32 -4.09
N ASN A 103 5.41 12.62 -4.34
CA ASN A 103 6.36 13.44 -5.08
C ASN A 103 7.70 13.56 -4.35
N HIS A 104 7.68 13.74 -3.04
CA HIS A 104 8.90 13.75 -2.23
C HIS A 104 9.67 12.41 -2.32
N ILE A 105 8.96 11.29 -2.24
CA ILE A 105 9.55 9.95 -2.40
C ILE A 105 10.12 9.78 -3.81
N ALA A 106 9.40 10.22 -4.84
CA ALA A 106 9.86 10.15 -6.22
C ALA A 106 11.16 10.95 -6.44
N ALA A 107 11.22 12.18 -5.93
CA ALA A 107 12.41 13.02 -6.03
C ALA A 107 13.62 12.36 -5.35
N ARG A 108 13.44 11.82 -4.15
CA ARG A 108 14.50 11.11 -3.42
C ARG A 108 14.93 9.83 -4.13
N PHE A 109 14.00 9.07 -4.67
CA PHE A 109 14.31 7.86 -5.42
C PHE A 109 15.11 8.18 -6.68
N LEU A 110 14.69 9.17 -7.48
CA LEU A 110 15.44 9.62 -8.64
C LEU A 110 16.85 10.11 -8.26
N ALA A 111 16.97 10.93 -7.22
CA ALA A 111 18.27 11.40 -6.75
C ALA A 111 19.21 10.25 -6.33
N ALA A 112 18.70 9.22 -5.66
CA ALA A 112 19.46 8.01 -5.31
C ALA A 112 19.95 7.22 -6.54
N LEU A 113 19.30 7.41 -7.70
CA LEU A 113 19.68 6.84 -8.99
C LEU A 113 20.61 7.76 -9.81
N GLY A 114 20.91 8.95 -9.32
CA GLY A 114 21.63 9.98 -10.06
C GLY A 114 20.78 10.64 -11.15
N LEU A 115 19.46 10.58 -11.02
CA LEU A 115 18.49 11.15 -11.97
C LEU A 115 17.72 12.31 -11.33
N ASP A 116 17.08 13.09 -12.18
CA ASP A 116 16.11 14.12 -11.79
C ASP A 116 14.87 14.06 -12.71
N GLY A 117 13.95 15.03 -12.57
CA GLY A 117 12.73 15.06 -13.37
C GLY A 117 12.98 15.20 -14.88
N LYS A 118 14.11 15.76 -15.30
CA LYS A 118 14.46 15.93 -16.72
C LYS A 118 15.07 14.67 -17.32
N THR A 119 15.80 13.90 -16.51
CA THR A 119 16.51 12.70 -16.90
C THR A 119 15.76 11.41 -16.55
N ALA A 120 14.66 11.49 -15.80
CA ALA A 120 13.83 10.35 -15.40
C ALA A 120 13.37 9.48 -16.58
N GLY A 121 13.25 10.03 -17.80
CA GLY A 121 12.95 9.29 -19.02
C GLY A 121 13.89 8.13 -19.32
N GLU A 122 15.12 8.17 -18.80
CA GLU A 122 16.11 7.09 -18.93
C GLU A 122 15.61 5.77 -18.31
N LEU A 123 14.77 5.85 -17.26
CA LEU A 123 14.21 4.67 -16.60
C LEU A 123 13.48 3.73 -17.57
N ARG A 124 12.89 4.25 -18.66
CA ARG A 124 12.21 3.45 -19.68
C ARG A 124 13.14 2.49 -20.42
N HIS A 125 14.44 2.78 -20.43
CA HIS A 125 15.47 2.02 -21.13
C HIS A 125 16.33 1.18 -20.19
N TRP A 126 16.11 1.28 -18.88
CA TRP A 126 16.89 0.50 -17.94
C TRP A 126 16.46 -0.97 -17.94
N PRO A 127 17.42 -1.90 -17.87
CA PRO A 127 17.11 -3.30 -17.58
C PRO A 127 16.36 -3.39 -16.24
N ILE A 128 15.38 -4.28 -16.17
CA ILE A 128 14.52 -4.44 -14.98
C ILE A 128 15.34 -4.76 -13.73
N GLU A 129 16.40 -5.56 -13.88
CA GLU A 129 17.30 -5.94 -12.79
C GLU A 129 18.01 -4.71 -12.20
N LYS A 130 18.39 -3.75 -13.05
CA LYS A 130 19.01 -2.50 -12.61
C LYS A 130 18.04 -1.70 -11.74
N LEU A 131 16.77 -1.61 -12.16
CA LEU A 131 15.72 -0.90 -11.40
C LEU A 131 15.41 -1.59 -10.08
N LEU A 132 15.31 -2.92 -10.08
CA LEU A 132 15.04 -3.70 -8.86
C LEU A 132 16.20 -3.57 -7.85
N ASN A 133 17.44 -3.65 -8.30
CA ASN A 133 18.62 -3.48 -7.44
C ASN A 133 18.68 -2.06 -6.88
N ALA A 134 18.39 -1.05 -7.69
CA ALA A 134 18.34 0.34 -7.27
C ALA A 134 17.25 0.55 -6.20
N LYS A 135 16.06 -0.04 -6.40
CA LYS A 135 14.98 -0.02 -5.39
C LYS A 135 15.43 -0.66 -4.07
N MET A 136 16.09 -1.82 -4.12
CA MET A 136 16.55 -2.50 -2.91
C MET A 136 17.59 -1.67 -2.17
N LYS A 137 18.53 -1.05 -2.87
CA LYS A 137 19.52 -0.14 -2.29
C LYS A 137 18.85 1.07 -1.65
N PHE A 138 17.95 1.74 -2.36
CA PHE A 138 17.18 2.87 -1.84
C PHE A 138 16.43 2.52 -0.56
N LEU A 139 15.75 1.37 -0.53
CA LEU A 139 15.02 0.92 0.65
C LEU A 139 15.95 0.64 1.84
N ALA A 140 17.13 0.10 1.60
CA ALA A 140 18.11 -0.17 2.65
C ALA A 140 18.74 1.11 3.24
N GLU A 141 18.94 2.14 2.41
CA GLU A 141 19.52 3.42 2.82
C GLU A 141 18.45 4.34 3.47
N ASP A 142 17.21 4.27 2.97
CA ASP A 142 16.11 5.14 3.38
C ASP A 142 15.33 4.61 4.59
N ALA A 143 15.40 3.31 4.85
CA ALA A 143 14.75 2.72 6.00
C ALA A 143 15.41 3.26 7.28
N PRO A 144 14.73 4.09 8.09
CA PRO A 144 15.22 4.36 9.42
C PRO A 144 15.38 3.02 10.13
N ARG A 145 16.54 2.75 10.72
CA ARG A 145 16.86 1.51 11.43
C ARG A 145 15.85 1.10 12.52
N GLU A 146 14.86 1.96 12.77
CA GLU A 146 13.81 1.80 13.78
C GLU A 146 12.40 1.54 13.21
N ARG A 147 12.24 1.44 11.89
CA ARG A 147 10.90 1.23 11.29
C ARG A 147 10.85 -0.12 10.59
N LEU A 148 10.28 -1.11 11.26
CA LEU A 148 9.78 -2.34 10.66
C LEU A 148 8.90 -2.00 9.44
N GLY A 149 9.33 -2.45 8.26
CA GLY A 149 8.51 -2.43 7.07
C GLY A 149 8.00 -1.05 6.65
N THR A 150 8.88 -0.09 6.40
CA THR A 150 8.49 1.10 5.66
C THR A 150 8.20 0.70 4.22
N TYR A 151 6.95 0.34 3.97
CA TYR A 151 6.44 0.25 2.62
C TYR A 151 6.40 1.67 2.07
N ILE A 152 7.48 2.09 1.43
CA ILE A 152 7.66 3.46 0.93
C ILE A 152 6.77 3.67 -0.29
N PHE A 153 6.67 2.66 -1.15
CA PHE A 153 5.83 2.72 -2.35
C PHE A 153 4.41 2.25 -1.99
N ARG A 154 3.45 3.18 -2.01
CA ARG A 154 2.05 3.00 -1.60
C ARG A 154 1.12 3.68 -2.58
N PRO A 155 -0.16 3.29 -2.65
CA PRO A 155 -1.16 4.03 -3.39
C PRO A 155 -1.25 5.49 -2.95
N VAL A 156 -1.62 6.35 -3.89
CA VAL A 156 -1.67 7.80 -3.72
C VAL A 156 -3.12 8.27 -3.80
N ILE A 157 -3.57 9.05 -2.82
CA ILE A 157 -4.85 9.76 -2.88
C ILE A 157 -4.67 10.91 -3.89
N ASN A 158 -5.42 10.88 -4.99
CA ASN A 158 -5.27 11.84 -6.09
C ASN A 158 -6.61 12.30 -6.68
N ASP A 159 -7.73 12.09 -5.95
CA ASP A 159 -9.10 12.46 -6.30
C ASP A 159 -9.68 11.82 -7.57
N SER A 160 -8.86 11.34 -8.48
CA SER A 160 -9.30 10.70 -9.73
C SER A 160 -9.37 9.17 -9.63
N GLU A 161 -8.29 8.54 -9.17
CA GLU A 161 -8.17 7.09 -9.06
C GLU A 161 -8.50 6.61 -7.65
N VAL A 162 -8.04 7.33 -6.63
CA VAL A 162 -8.36 7.12 -5.21
C VAL A 162 -8.96 8.40 -4.68
N ALA A 163 -10.28 8.41 -4.52
CA ALA A 163 -11.07 9.61 -4.27
C ALA A 163 -11.04 10.09 -2.81
N GLY A 164 -10.27 9.46 -1.93
CA GLY A 164 -10.18 9.85 -0.53
C GLY A 164 -9.60 8.77 0.37
N SER A 165 -9.64 9.03 1.67
CA SER A 165 -9.17 8.07 2.68
C SER A 165 -10.06 6.83 2.74
N PRO A 166 -9.53 5.61 2.51
CA PRO A 166 -10.29 4.39 2.70
C PRO A 166 -10.87 4.23 4.10
N LEU A 167 -10.19 4.74 5.13
CA LEU A 167 -10.70 4.72 6.50
C LEU A 167 -11.96 5.55 6.66
N ASP A 168 -12.02 6.71 6.03
CA ASP A 168 -13.19 7.58 6.11
C ASP A 168 -14.37 6.98 5.35
N ILE A 169 -14.11 6.33 4.23
CA ILE A 169 -15.12 5.58 3.47
C ILE A 169 -15.66 4.41 4.28
N LEU A 170 -14.81 3.65 4.97
CA LEU A 170 -15.23 2.56 5.84
C LEU A 170 -16.05 3.07 7.03
N ARG A 171 -15.65 4.18 7.66
CA ARG A 171 -16.40 4.82 8.75
C ARG A 171 -17.76 5.34 8.32
N ALA A 172 -17.84 5.92 7.14
CA ALA A 172 -19.10 6.42 6.57
C ALA A 172 -20.03 5.28 6.08
N GLY A 173 -19.54 4.05 6.01
CA GLY A 173 -20.25 2.92 5.42
C GLY A 173 -20.00 2.83 3.91
N CYS A 174 -19.21 1.85 3.50
CA CYS A 174 -18.82 1.68 2.09
C CYS A 174 -19.93 1.10 1.18
N GLY A 175 -21.10 0.81 1.74
CA GLY A 175 -22.27 0.33 1.00
C GLY A 175 -22.22 -1.14 0.57
N LEU A 176 -21.25 -1.93 1.07
CA LEU A 176 -21.13 -3.37 0.82
C LEU A 176 -20.65 -4.10 2.09
N PRO A 177 -20.91 -5.42 2.21
CA PRO A 177 -20.43 -6.21 3.33
C PRO A 177 -18.91 -6.26 3.39
N VAL A 178 -18.35 -5.96 4.57
CA VAL A 178 -16.91 -6.03 4.85
C VAL A 178 -16.70 -6.91 6.08
N LEU A 179 -15.83 -7.89 5.95
CA LEU A 179 -15.27 -8.65 7.07
C LEU A 179 -13.81 -8.18 7.28
N ALA A 180 -13.50 -7.73 8.50
CA ALA A 180 -12.14 -7.32 8.85
C ALA A 180 -11.69 -8.03 10.11
N GLY A 181 -10.41 -8.40 10.17
CA GLY A 181 -9.82 -9.07 11.32
C GLY A 181 -8.31 -8.93 11.38
N ILE A 182 -7.78 -9.08 12.59
CA ILE A 182 -6.35 -9.13 12.88
C ILE A 182 -6.07 -10.31 13.81
N ASN A 183 -4.83 -10.78 13.84
CA ASN A 183 -4.41 -11.78 14.82
C ASN A 183 -4.14 -11.14 16.19
N LEU A 184 -4.34 -11.88 17.27
CA LEU A 184 -4.01 -11.42 18.62
C LEU A 184 -2.52 -11.07 18.74
N ASP A 185 -1.66 -11.95 18.23
CA ASP A 185 -0.21 -11.83 18.27
C ASP A 185 0.37 -11.39 16.92
N GLU A 186 -0.24 -10.40 16.28
CA GLU A 186 0.05 -9.91 14.93
C GLU A 186 1.54 -9.59 14.71
N TYR A 187 2.19 -9.06 15.74
CA TYR A 187 3.58 -8.60 15.66
C TYR A 187 4.64 -9.66 15.97
N ASN A 188 4.27 -10.83 16.47
CA ASN A 188 5.22 -11.86 16.92
C ASN A 188 6.16 -12.34 15.82
N LEU A 189 5.67 -12.45 14.57
CA LEU A 189 6.52 -12.78 13.43
C LEU A 189 7.65 -11.75 13.26
N TRP A 190 7.29 -10.47 13.24
CA TRP A 190 8.25 -9.39 13.04
C TRP A 190 9.19 -9.22 14.23
N ALA A 191 8.70 -9.33 15.45
CA ALA A 191 9.51 -9.34 16.66
C ALA A 191 10.50 -10.53 16.66
N GLY A 192 10.08 -11.67 16.11
CA GLY A 192 10.94 -12.84 15.96
C GLY A 192 12.06 -12.67 14.93
N LEU A 193 11.81 -11.91 13.87
CA LEU A 193 12.78 -11.66 12.78
C LEU A 193 13.76 -10.52 13.10
N GLU A 194 13.42 -9.63 14.04
CA GLU A 194 14.24 -8.47 14.38
C GLU A 194 14.83 -8.57 15.79
N PRO A 195 16.14 -8.86 15.93
CA PRO A 195 16.77 -9.04 17.24
C PRO A 195 16.56 -7.85 18.20
N ALA A 196 16.53 -6.62 17.68
CA ALA A 196 16.30 -5.42 18.46
C ALA A 196 14.91 -5.34 19.11
N MET A 197 13.93 -6.09 18.59
CA MET A 197 12.59 -6.14 19.18
C MET A 197 12.51 -7.10 20.37
N ARG A 198 13.40 -8.09 20.42
CA ARG A 198 13.43 -9.09 21.52
C ARG A 198 13.98 -8.55 22.83
N THR A 199 14.70 -7.42 22.77
CA THR A 199 15.39 -6.82 23.92
C THR A 199 14.83 -5.43 24.26
N LEU A 200 13.62 -5.11 23.81
CA LEU A 200 12.97 -3.85 24.16
C LEU A 200 12.61 -3.84 25.64
N ASP A 201 13.17 -2.88 26.38
CA ASP A 201 12.72 -2.58 27.73
C ASP A 201 11.50 -1.63 27.73
N ALA A 202 10.80 -1.59 28.85
CA ALA A 202 9.59 -0.78 29.02
C ALA A 202 9.84 0.71 28.78
N GLU A 203 11.02 1.21 29.13
CA GLU A 203 11.37 2.62 28.95
C GLU A 203 11.57 2.97 27.48
N THR A 204 12.22 2.09 26.72
CA THR A 204 12.37 2.23 25.27
C THR A 204 11.01 2.18 24.56
N VAL A 205 10.11 1.27 25.00
CA VAL A 205 8.74 1.21 24.46
C VAL A 205 8.01 2.52 24.75
N LYS A 206 8.03 2.99 26.00
CA LYS A 206 7.42 4.26 26.40
C LYS A 206 7.93 5.43 25.55
N ARG A 207 9.23 5.59 25.46
CA ARG A 207 9.86 6.66 24.64
C ARG A 207 9.44 6.61 23.17
N ARG A 208 9.31 5.41 22.58
CA ARG A 208 8.85 5.23 21.20
C ARG A 208 7.38 5.59 21.01
N LEU A 209 6.54 5.20 21.96
CA LEU A 209 5.11 5.54 21.96
C LEU A 209 4.91 7.04 22.14
N THR A 210 5.59 7.66 23.13
CA THR A 210 5.55 9.11 23.36
C THR A 210 5.96 9.90 22.11
N ARG A 211 7.06 9.49 21.45
CA ARG A 211 7.51 10.17 20.23
C ARG A 211 6.50 10.07 19.08
N ARG A 212 5.71 9.01 19.03
CA ARG A 212 4.76 8.74 17.95
C ARG A 212 3.38 9.31 18.19
N PHE A 213 2.90 9.25 19.42
CA PHE A 213 1.51 9.52 19.77
C PHE A 213 1.33 10.66 20.79
N GLY A 214 2.43 11.19 21.35
CA GLY A 214 2.41 12.11 22.48
C GLY A 214 2.32 11.40 23.83
N ASP A 215 2.54 12.15 24.91
CA ASP A 215 2.64 11.57 26.28
C ASP A 215 1.31 10.99 26.75
N GLU A 216 0.19 11.64 26.46
CA GLU A 216 -1.15 11.23 26.92
C GLU A 216 -1.56 9.87 26.34
N LEU A 217 -1.54 9.73 25.00
CA LEU A 217 -1.86 8.46 24.34
C LEU A 217 -0.84 7.37 24.63
N ALA A 218 0.44 7.72 24.79
CA ALA A 218 1.46 6.75 25.18
C ALA A 218 1.20 6.16 26.57
N ALA A 219 0.77 7.01 27.53
CA ALA A 219 0.41 6.55 28.86
C ALA A 219 -0.84 5.67 28.86
N GLU A 220 -1.84 6.01 28.05
CA GLU A 220 -3.03 5.19 27.87
C GLU A 220 -2.69 3.80 27.30
N PHE A 221 -1.90 3.73 26.22
CA PHE A 221 -1.45 2.45 25.67
C PHE A 221 -0.71 1.59 26.70
N ILE A 222 0.22 2.17 27.47
CA ILE A 222 0.98 1.43 28.48
C ILE A 222 0.08 0.96 29.64
N GLY A 223 -0.99 1.70 29.94
CA GLY A 223 -1.94 1.34 30.99
C GLY A 223 -2.86 0.18 30.61
N VAL A 224 -3.01 -0.13 29.31
CA VAL A 224 -3.86 -1.21 28.79
C VAL A 224 -3.06 -2.51 28.58
N TYR A 225 -1.77 -2.44 28.29
CA TYR A 225 -0.86 -3.56 28.00
C TYR A 225 0.25 -3.68 29.02
#